data_4b6726b589f40b3118654e6d3e6da260
#
_entry.id   4b6726b589f40b3118654e6d3e6da260
#
_cell.length_a   1.000
_cell.length_b   1.000
_cell.length_c   1.000
_cell.angle_alpha   90.00
_cell.angle_beta   90.00
_cell.angle_gamma   90.00
#
_symmetry.space_group_name_H-M   'P 1'
#
loop_
_entity.id
_entity.type
_entity.pdbx_description
1 polymer ?
#
loop_
_entity_poly.entity_id
_entity_poly.type
_entity_poly.pdbx_seq_one_letter_code
_entity_poly.pdbx_strand_id
1 'polypeptide(L)'
;NSFYALTKYKAENEVWRGIEEGLSAVITNPGIIIGPSDWRRSSTTIFKQIHKGLSYFPLGINGFVDVRDVARATIALMDSKISGERYILVGENLSYKSVFDEIALSLNKPKPDKKASKSILEIAWRLEAIRCFITNKKQSITKETARTSNQVNIYKNQKIVNELNYNFNTIKEAISNTSNFLLKFK
;
A
#
# COMPACT_ATOMS: atom_id res chain seq x y z
N ASN A 1 16.43 -1.78 -8.59
CA ASN A 1 15.03 -2.17 -8.85
C ASN A 1 14.73 -3.43 -8.06
N SER A 2 13.54 -3.51 -7.46
CA SER A 2 13.14 -4.72 -6.75
C SER A 2 12.75 -5.83 -7.71
N PHE A 3 12.93 -7.09 -7.30
CA PHE A 3 12.49 -8.23 -8.08
C PHE A 3 10.97 -8.19 -8.32
N TYR A 4 10.22 -7.79 -7.29
CA TYR A 4 8.77 -7.60 -7.39
C TYR A 4 8.39 -6.53 -8.43
N ALA A 5 9.01 -5.35 -8.38
CA ALA A 5 8.75 -4.29 -9.35
C ALA A 5 9.09 -4.73 -10.78
N LEU A 6 10.17 -5.48 -10.96
CA LEU A 6 10.55 -6.01 -12.27
C LEU A 6 9.53 -7.03 -12.81
N THR A 7 9.03 -7.94 -11.96
CA THR A 7 8.00 -8.90 -12.37
C THR A 7 6.69 -8.23 -12.73
N LYS A 8 6.27 -7.22 -11.94
CA LYS A 8 5.06 -6.44 -12.27
C LYS A 8 5.20 -5.66 -13.57
N TYR A 9 6.36 -5.03 -13.79
CA TYR A 9 6.66 -4.33 -15.03
C TYR A 9 6.61 -5.27 -16.26
N LYS A 10 7.23 -6.46 -16.16
CA LYS A 10 7.17 -7.44 -17.23
C LYS A 10 5.73 -7.91 -17.50
N ALA A 11 4.96 -8.19 -16.45
CA ALA A 11 3.56 -8.58 -16.61
C ALA A 11 2.71 -7.46 -17.26
N GLU A 12 2.96 -6.20 -16.92
CA GLU A 12 2.29 -5.07 -17.56
C GLU A 12 2.66 -4.97 -19.04
N ASN A 13 3.92 -5.21 -19.42
CA ASN A 13 4.34 -5.23 -20.83
C ASN A 13 3.63 -6.31 -21.66
N GLU A 14 3.31 -7.49 -21.07
CA GLU A 14 2.54 -8.51 -21.76
C GLU A 14 1.09 -8.06 -22.02
N VAL A 15 0.50 -7.28 -21.12
CA VAL A 15 -0.82 -6.70 -21.35
C VAL A 15 -0.76 -5.67 -22.47
N TRP A 16 0.27 -4.79 -22.47
CA TRP A 16 0.48 -3.82 -23.56
C TRP A 16 0.65 -4.51 -24.91
N ARG A 17 1.41 -5.61 -24.97
CA ARG A 17 1.53 -6.41 -26.19
C ARG A 17 0.16 -6.95 -26.63
N GLY A 18 -0.64 -7.50 -25.71
CA GLY A 18 -1.99 -7.97 -26.04
C GLY A 18 -2.89 -6.84 -26.56
N ILE A 19 -2.76 -5.61 -26.05
CA ILE A 19 -3.50 -4.43 -26.54
C ILE A 19 -3.13 -4.13 -27.99
N GLU A 20 -1.84 -4.14 -28.33
CA GLU A 20 -1.37 -3.96 -29.71
C GLU A 20 -1.86 -5.09 -30.64
N GLU A 21 -2.10 -6.29 -30.10
CA GLU A 21 -2.66 -7.44 -30.84
C GLU A 21 -4.22 -7.41 -30.89
N GLY A 22 -4.86 -6.36 -30.37
CA GLY A 22 -6.32 -6.12 -30.41
C GLY A 22 -7.08 -6.47 -29.14
N LEU A 23 -6.40 -6.75 -28.03
CA LEU A 23 -7.06 -6.95 -26.73
C LEU A 23 -7.66 -5.65 -26.22
N SER A 24 -8.95 -5.63 -25.91
CA SER A 24 -9.56 -4.53 -25.20
C SER A 24 -9.29 -4.66 -23.70
N ALA A 25 -8.39 -3.82 -23.17
CA ALA A 25 -7.98 -3.86 -21.77
C ALA A 25 -7.63 -2.47 -21.23
N VAL A 26 -7.78 -2.33 -19.91
CA VAL A 26 -7.27 -1.20 -19.13
C VAL A 26 -6.40 -1.71 -17.98
N ILE A 27 -5.41 -0.93 -17.58
CA ILE A 27 -4.48 -1.29 -16.51
C ILE A 27 -4.73 -0.39 -15.32
N THR A 28 -4.94 -0.97 -14.14
CA THR A 28 -5.05 -0.23 -12.88
C THR A 28 -3.82 -0.47 -12.00
N ASN A 29 -3.17 0.60 -11.60
CA ASN A 29 -1.98 0.59 -10.74
C ASN A 29 -2.31 1.23 -9.39
N PRO A 30 -2.83 0.46 -8.41
CA PRO A 30 -3.14 1.00 -7.09
C PRO A 30 -1.86 1.28 -6.29
N GLY A 31 -1.89 2.34 -5.48
CA GLY A 31 -0.91 2.59 -4.43
C GLY A 31 -1.02 1.56 -3.30
N ILE A 32 -0.61 1.94 -2.09
CA ILE A 32 -0.77 1.07 -0.91
C ILE A 32 -2.25 0.97 -0.57
N ILE A 33 -2.79 -0.23 -0.73
CA ILE A 33 -4.23 -0.49 -0.51
C ILE A 33 -4.49 -0.65 0.99
N ILE A 34 -5.41 0.14 1.53
CA ILE A 34 -5.92 0.04 2.90
C ILE A 34 -7.32 -0.58 2.85
N GLY A 35 -7.53 -1.64 3.62
CA GLY A 35 -8.82 -2.31 3.70
C GLY A 35 -8.83 -3.53 4.59
N PRO A 36 -10.04 -4.01 4.98
CA PRO A 36 -10.22 -5.19 5.81
C PRO A 36 -9.57 -6.44 5.19
N SER A 37 -8.81 -7.17 6.00
CA SER A 37 -8.21 -8.45 5.64
C SER A 37 -7.73 -9.17 6.91
N ASP A 38 -7.13 -10.37 6.75
CA ASP A 38 -6.44 -11.06 7.86
C ASP A 38 -5.28 -10.20 8.41
N TRP A 39 -5.07 -10.24 9.73
CA TRP A 39 -3.97 -9.57 10.44
C TRP A 39 -2.55 -9.89 9.89
N ARG A 40 -2.40 -10.86 9.02
CA ARG A 40 -1.13 -11.36 8.50
C ARG A 40 -0.85 -10.99 7.06
N ARG A 41 -1.77 -10.28 6.39
CA ARG A 41 -1.68 -10.04 4.95
C ARG A 41 -1.45 -8.56 4.64
N SER A 42 -0.55 -8.31 3.70
CA SER A 42 -0.36 -7.01 3.06
C SER A 42 -0.31 -5.83 4.07
N SER A 43 -1.05 -4.76 3.81
CA SER A 43 -1.10 -3.55 4.64
C SER A 43 -1.63 -3.76 6.06
N THR A 44 -2.46 -4.79 6.32
CA THR A 44 -2.95 -5.07 7.67
C THR A 44 -1.83 -5.54 8.62
N THR A 45 -0.68 -5.96 8.08
CA THR A 45 0.53 -6.20 8.89
C THR A 45 0.98 -4.94 9.64
N ILE A 46 0.80 -3.75 9.06
CA ILE A 46 1.11 -2.46 9.70
C ILE A 46 0.19 -2.26 10.92
N PHE A 47 -1.11 -2.51 10.77
CA PHE A 47 -2.08 -2.46 11.88
C PHE A 47 -1.68 -3.41 13.00
N LYS A 48 -1.27 -4.63 12.66
CA LYS A 48 -0.79 -5.60 13.64
C LYS A 48 0.45 -5.13 14.40
N GLN A 49 1.41 -4.54 13.71
CA GLN A 49 2.63 -4.03 14.32
C GLN A 49 2.30 -2.88 15.30
N ILE A 50 1.45 -1.94 14.90
CA ILE A 50 1.02 -0.82 15.72
C ILE A 50 0.20 -1.32 16.91
N HIS A 51 -0.70 -2.29 16.70
CA HIS A 51 -1.44 -2.92 17.80
C HIS A 51 -0.53 -3.55 18.85
N LYS A 52 0.63 -4.09 18.43
CA LYS A 52 1.67 -4.66 19.30
C LYS A 52 2.61 -3.63 19.94
N GLY A 53 2.43 -2.34 19.69
CA GLY A 53 3.24 -1.27 20.28
C GLY A 53 4.47 -0.91 19.46
N LEU A 54 4.35 -0.88 18.13
CA LEU A 54 5.42 -0.38 17.26
C LEU A 54 5.77 1.05 17.64
N SER A 55 7.06 1.30 17.96
CA SER A 55 7.55 2.63 18.37
C SER A 55 8.19 3.42 17.21
N TYR A 56 8.58 2.76 16.12
CA TYR A 56 9.29 3.40 15.03
C TYR A 56 8.41 3.63 13.81
N PHE A 57 8.61 4.77 13.12
CA PHE A 57 7.94 5.09 11.87
C PHE A 57 8.93 5.51 10.77
N PRO A 58 8.71 5.13 9.49
CA PRO A 58 9.51 5.58 8.35
C PRO A 58 9.25 7.04 8.02
N LEU A 59 10.22 7.71 7.36
CA LEU A 59 10.16 9.13 7.04
C LEU A 59 9.61 9.43 5.65
N GLY A 60 9.27 8.41 4.87
CA GLY A 60 8.81 8.57 3.49
C GLY A 60 7.35 9.02 3.37
N ILE A 61 7.01 9.35 2.13
CA ILE A 61 5.64 9.63 1.67
C ILE A 61 5.30 8.61 0.60
N ASN A 62 4.05 8.15 0.58
CA ASN A 62 3.57 7.23 -0.46
C ASN A 62 2.10 7.50 -0.78
N GLY A 63 1.63 6.94 -1.91
CA GLY A 63 0.22 6.96 -2.29
C GLY A 63 -0.55 5.83 -1.61
N PHE A 64 -1.68 6.18 -0.99
CA PHE A 64 -2.60 5.25 -0.34
C PHE A 64 -3.97 5.29 -1.01
N VAL A 65 -4.68 4.16 -0.98
CA VAL A 65 -6.01 4.04 -1.56
C VAL A 65 -6.88 3.08 -0.73
N ASP A 66 -8.17 3.36 -0.61
CA ASP A 66 -9.15 2.45 -0.02
C ASP A 66 -9.38 1.25 -0.95
N VAL A 67 -9.43 0.05 -0.41
CA VAL A 67 -9.73 -1.17 -1.19
C VAL A 67 -11.06 -1.10 -1.93
N ARG A 68 -12.05 -0.41 -1.36
CA ARG A 68 -13.36 -0.19 -1.98
C ARG A 68 -13.25 0.68 -3.23
N ASP A 69 -12.35 1.68 -3.20
CA ASP A 69 -12.08 2.53 -4.37
C ASP A 69 -11.38 1.74 -5.46
N VAL A 70 -10.44 0.87 -5.13
CA VAL A 70 -9.80 0.00 -6.12
C VAL A 70 -10.85 -0.85 -6.82
N ALA A 71 -11.77 -1.48 -6.07
CA ALA A 71 -12.84 -2.29 -6.64
C ALA A 71 -13.80 -1.45 -7.51
N ARG A 72 -14.32 -0.32 -6.99
CA ARG A 72 -15.26 0.54 -7.73
C ARG A 72 -14.64 1.14 -8.99
N ALA A 73 -13.40 1.62 -8.91
CA ALA A 73 -12.69 2.18 -10.05
C ALA A 73 -12.43 1.12 -11.13
N THR A 74 -12.06 -0.10 -10.72
CA THR A 74 -11.84 -1.21 -11.66
C THR A 74 -13.14 -1.58 -12.37
N ILE A 75 -14.25 -1.70 -11.66
CA ILE A 75 -15.57 -1.99 -12.25
C ILE A 75 -15.99 -0.86 -13.20
N ALA A 76 -15.87 0.40 -12.78
CA ALA A 76 -16.23 1.54 -13.62
C ALA A 76 -15.43 1.59 -14.93
N LEU A 77 -14.14 1.23 -14.87
CA LEU A 77 -13.29 1.12 -16.06
C LEU A 77 -13.68 -0.07 -16.95
N MET A 78 -14.06 -1.21 -16.37
CA MET A 78 -14.54 -2.38 -17.11
C MET A 78 -15.85 -2.09 -17.85
N ASP A 79 -16.74 -1.33 -17.24
CA ASP A 79 -18.04 -0.96 -17.82
C ASP A 79 -17.93 0.22 -18.82
N SER A 80 -16.78 0.85 -18.89
CA SER A 80 -16.51 1.97 -19.80
C SER A 80 -16.14 1.49 -21.21
N LYS A 81 -16.15 2.42 -22.18
CA LYS A 81 -15.61 2.18 -23.53
C LYS A 81 -14.10 2.42 -23.63
N ILE A 82 -13.44 2.70 -22.51
CA ILE A 82 -12.02 3.01 -22.49
C ILE A 82 -11.21 1.73 -22.68
N SER A 83 -10.24 1.78 -23.55
CA SER A 83 -9.29 0.68 -23.80
C SER A 83 -7.89 1.25 -24.12
N GLY A 84 -6.86 0.45 -23.88
CA GLY A 84 -5.49 0.85 -24.17
C GLY A 84 -4.94 1.90 -23.19
N GLU A 85 -5.46 1.98 -21.98
CA GLU A 85 -5.12 3.02 -21.04
C GLU A 85 -4.66 2.48 -19.68
N ARG A 86 -3.87 3.31 -18.95
CA ARG A 86 -3.38 2.99 -17.62
C ARG A 86 -3.79 4.06 -16.61
N TYR A 87 -4.24 3.62 -15.43
CA TYR A 87 -4.72 4.47 -14.35
C TYR A 87 -3.99 4.22 -13.05
N ILE A 88 -3.48 5.28 -12.42
CA ILE A 88 -2.95 5.25 -11.06
C ILE A 88 -4.13 5.45 -10.10
N LEU A 89 -4.36 4.48 -9.22
CA LEU A 89 -5.39 4.53 -8.21
C LEU A 89 -4.77 4.90 -6.86
N VAL A 90 -4.72 6.19 -6.57
CA VAL A 90 -4.25 6.75 -5.30
C VAL A 90 -5.27 7.75 -4.81
N GLY A 91 -5.82 7.56 -3.61
CA GLY A 91 -6.73 8.52 -3.00
C GLY A 91 -5.95 9.70 -2.43
N GLU A 92 -4.94 9.44 -1.61
CA GLU A 92 -4.14 10.47 -0.95
C GLU A 92 -2.65 10.10 -0.93
N ASN A 93 -1.78 11.12 -1.08
CA ASN A 93 -0.35 10.99 -0.83
C ASN A 93 -0.07 11.42 0.61
N LEU A 94 0.29 10.47 1.47
CA LEU A 94 0.46 10.69 2.90
C LEU A 94 1.83 10.24 3.40
N SER A 95 2.32 10.88 4.47
CA SER A 95 3.49 10.38 5.18
C SER A 95 3.16 9.09 5.92
N TYR A 96 4.14 8.17 6.02
CA TYR A 96 3.95 6.99 6.87
C TYR A 96 3.65 7.37 8.32
N LYS A 97 4.22 8.51 8.81
CA LYS A 97 3.93 9.02 10.15
C LYS A 97 2.45 9.32 10.33
N SER A 98 1.82 10.07 9.42
CA SER A 98 0.41 10.41 9.55
C SER A 98 -0.50 9.17 9.46
N VAL A 99 -0.19 8.22 8.58
CA VAL A 99 -0.93 6.96 8.48
C VAL A 99 -0.79 6.12 9.74
N PHE A 100 0.43 6.00 10.30
CA PHE A 100 0.68 5.23 11.52
C PHE A 100 0.00 5.87 12.74
N ASP A 101 -0.02 7.21 12.81
CA ASP A 101 -0.72 7.93 13.89
C ASP A 101 -2.23 7.70 13.84
N GLU A 102 -2.83 7.73 12.64
CA GLU A 102 -4.25 7.49 12.46
C GLU A 102 -4.63 6.04 12.79
N ILE A 103 -3.78 5.06 12.40
CA ILE A 103 -3.97 3.66 12.77
C ILE A 103 -3.86 3.47 14.29
N ALA A 104 -2.86 4.10 14.93
CA ALA A 104 -2.68 4.01 16.37
C ALA A 104 -3.91 4.58 17.12
N LEU A 105 -4.40 5.74 16.65
CA LEU A 105 -5.61 6.36 17.19
C LEU A 105 -6.83 5.45 17.06
N SER A 106 -7.06 4.88 15.87
CA SER A 106 -8.20 4.01 15.58
C SER A 106 -8.18 2.68 16.34
N LEU A 107 -6.97 2.21 16.72
CA LEU A 107 -6.78 1.00 17.52
C LEU A 107 -6.67 1.27 19.02
N ASN A 108 -6.80 2.55 19.45
CA ASN A 108 -6.56 2.98 20.83
C ASN A 108 -5.19 2.54 21.38
N LYS A 109 -4.13 2.82 20.60
CA LYS A 109 -2.74 2.48 20.91
C LYS A 109 -1.86 3.73 20.92
N PRO A 110 -0.73 3.72 21.66
CA PRO A 110 0.26 4.79 21.58
C PRO A 110 0.78 5.00 20.16
N LYS A 111 0.93 6.26 19.76
CA LYS A 111 1.50 6.63 18.45
C LYS A 111 2.99 6.30 18.41
N PRO A 112 3.50 5.76 17.29
CA PRO A 112 4.94 5.64 17.08
C PRO A 112 5.62 7.01 17.15
N ASP A 113 6.63 7.17 17.99
CA ASP A 113 7.30 8.43 18.27
C ASP A 113 8.75 8.50 17.77
N LYS A 114 9.35 7.35 17.45
CA LYS A 114 10.76 7.24 17.05
C LYS A 114 10.91 7.20 15.53
N LYS A 115 11.78 8.05 15.00
CA LYS A 115 12.08 8.07 13.56
C LYS A 115 12.93 6.87 13.16
N ALA A 116 12.50 6.10 12.19
CA ALA A 116 13.27 5.03 11.59
C ALA A 116 14.18 5.61 10.48
N SER A 117 15.36 6.11 10.86
CA SER A 117 16.36 6.58 9.91
C SER A 117 16.85 5.45 8.98
N LYS A 118 17.51 5.81 7.87
CA LYS A 118 18.09 4.83 6.93
C LYS A 118 19.01 3.83 7.66
N SER A 119 19.84 4.30 8.59
CA SER A 119 20.77 3.44 9.35
C SER A 119 20.01 2.46 10.26
N ILE A 120 18.96 2.93 10.94
CA ILE A 120 18.13 2.08 11.79
C ILE A 120 17.43 1.00 10.95
N LEU A 121 16.88 1.35 9.81
CA LEU A 121 16.23 0.39 8.91
C LEU A 121 17.21 -0.60 8.29
N GLU A 122 18.44 -0.15 7.98
CA GLU A 122 19.52 -1.03 7.48
C GLU A 122 19.95 -2.06 8.53
N ILE A 123 19.94 -1.73 9.79
CA ILE A 123 20.22 -2.67 10.89
C ILE A 123 18.98 -3.57 11.12
N ALA A 124 17.78 -2.99 11.17
CA ALA A 124 16.57 -3.71 11.48
C ALA A 124 16.29 -4.86 10.51
N TRP A 125 16.43 -4.65 9.19
CA TRP A 125 16.17 -5.73 8.22
C TRP A 125 17.20 -6.86 8.32
N ARG A 126 18.49 -6.55 8.68
CA ARG A 126 19.52 -7.58 8.89
C ARG A 126 19.23 -8.44 10.11
N LEU A 127 18.88 -7.81 11.23
CA LEU A 127 18.49 -8.53 12.45
C LEU A 127 17.24 -9.38 12.21
N GLU A 128 16.26 -8.83 11.48
CA GLU A 128 15.04 -9.57 11.09
C GLU A 128 15.37 -10.77 10.18
N ALA A 129 16.31 -10.63 9.25
CA ALA A 129 16.78 -11.73 8.40
C ALA A 129 17.40 -12.87 9.22
N ILE A 130 18.25 -12.53 10.17
CA ILE A 130 18.86 -13.51 11.10
C ILE A 130 17.77 -14.19 11.93
N ARG A 131 16.85 -13.40 12.52
CA ARG A 131 15.73 -13.94 13.29
C ARG A 131 14.89 -14.93 12.48
N CYS A 132 14.57 -14.58 11.24
CA CYS A 132 13.79 -15.42 10.35
C CYS A 132 14.51 -16.70 9.95
N PHE A 133 15.82 -16.64 9.73
CA PHE A 133 16.65 -17.81 9.45
C PHE A 133 16.62 -18.80 10.63
N ILE A 134 16.72 -18.30 11.87
CA ILE A 134 16.72 -19.15 13.09
C ILE A 134 15.30 -19.69 13.37
N THR A 135 14.27 -18.86 13.17
CA THR A 135 12.89 -19.21 13.58
C THR A 135 12.01 -19.79 12.47
N ASN A 136 12.52 -19.87 11.26
CA ASN A 136 11.80 -20.27 10.03
C ASN A 136 10.47 -19.48 9.81
N LYS A 137 10.43 -18.20 10.23
CA LYS A 137 9.28 -17.31 10.09
C LYS A 137 9.48 -16.37 8.91
N LYS A 138 8.38 -15.89 8.31
CA LYS A 138 8.43 -14.89 7.22
C LYS A 138 8.97 -13.56 7.74
N GLN A 139 9.82 -12.90 6.95
CA GLN A 139 10.32 -11.57 7.23
C GLN A 139 9.19 -10.52 7.22
N SER A 140 9.17 -9.70 8.26
CA SER A 140 8.27 -8.53 8.37
C SER A 140 8.89 -7.28 7.74
N ILE A 141 10.22 -7.15 7.80
CA ILE A 141 10.99 -6.04 7.22
C ILE A 141 12.02 -6.65 6.27
N THR A 142 11.88 -6.37 4.98
CA THR A 142 12.85 -6.78 3.96
C THR A 142 13.82 -5.64 3.66
N LYS A 143 14.97 -5.95 3.05
CA LYS A 143 15.90 -4.94 2.53
C LYS A 143 15.23 -3.92 1.61
N GLU A 144 14.29 -4.39 0.78
CA GLU A 144 13.52 -3.55 -0.12
C GLU A 144 12.60 -2.60 0.65
N THR A 145 11.78 -3.12 1.57
CA THR A 145 10.90 -2.30 2.43
C THR A 145 11.69 -1.26 3.20
N ALA A 146 12.86 -1.64 3.76
CA ALA A 146 13.73 -0.72 4.48
C ALA A 146 14.24 0.44 3.61
N ARG A 147 14.52 0.19 2.33
CA ARG A 147 15.00 1.23 1.40
C ARG A 147 13.90 2.11 0.85
N THR A 148 12.74 1.53 0.51
CA THR A 148 11.64 2.24 -0.13
C THR A 148 10.79 3.03 0.86
N SER A 149 10.69 2.60 2.12
CA SER A 149 9.85 3.25 3.13
C SER A 149 10.30 4.67 3.54
N ASN A 150 11.54 5.06 3.24
CA ASN A 150 12.05 6.42 3.47
C ASN A 150 12.09 7.28 2.18
N GLN A 151 11.54 6.79 1.08
CA GLN A 151 11.43 7.56 -0.17
C GLN A 151 10.18 8.43 -0.16
N VAL A 152 10.26 9.56 -0.88
CA VAL A 152 9.12 10.44 -1.13
C VAL A 152 8.59 10.13 -2.51
N ASN A 153 7.47 9.46 -2.59
CA ASN A 153 6.79 9.12 -3.82
C ASN A 153 5.43 9.82 -3.85
N ILE A 154 5.24 10.70 -4.82
CA ILE A 154 3.99 11.44 -5.04
C ILE A 154 3.37 10.96 -6.34
N TYR A 155 2.14 10.52 -6.28
CA TYR A 155 1.38 10.02 -7.42
C TYR A 155 0.25 10.97 -7.78
N LYS A 156 0.01 11.14 -9.08
CA LYS A 156 -1.12 11.92 -9.61
C LYS A 156 -2.22 10.97 -10.08
N ASN A 157 -3.43 11.16 -9.55
CA ASN A 157 -4.62 10.39 -9.90
C ASN A 157 -5.57 11.17 -10.85
N GLN A 158 -5.12 12.33 -11.35
CA GLN A 158 -5.95 13.30 -12.07
C GLN A 158 -6.64 12.69 -13.29
N LYS A 159 -6.00 11.70 -13.94
CA LYS A 159 -6.55 11.05 -15.13
C LYS A 159 -7.90 10.39 -14.83
N ILE A 160 -7.96 9.50 -13.83
CA ILE A 160 -9.22 8.82 -13.50
C ILE A 160 -10.26 9.77 -12.91
N VAL A 161 -9.83 10.79 -12.13
CA VAL A 161 -10.74 11.81 -11.60
C VAL A 161 -11.42 12.56 -12.74
N ASN A 162 -10.66 12.99 -13.76
CA ASN A 162 -11.21 13.76 -14.87
C ASN A 162 -12.07 12.91 -15.83
N GLU A 163 -11.60 11.70 -16.18
CA GLU A 163 -12.27 10.88 -17.19
C GLU A 163 -13.53 10.17 -16.69
N LEU A 164 -13.56 9.79 -15.40
CA LEU A 164 -14.71 9.10 -14.80
C LEU A 164 -15.46 9.96 -13.76
N ASN A 165 -15.08 11.22 -13.58
CA ASN A 165 -15.58 12.08 -12.49
C ASN A 165 -15.50 11.34 -11.13
N TYR A 166 -14.36 10.65 -10.90
CA TYR A 166 -14.19 9.72 -9.81
C TYR A 166 -13.80 10.42 -8.51
N ASN A 167 -14.51 10.08 -7.43
CA ASN A 167 -14.21 10.58 -6.08
C ASN A 167 -13.71 9.45 -5.18
N PHE A 168 -12.50 9.62 -4.64
CA PHE A 168 -11.89 8.69 -3.70
C PHE A 168 -12.39 8.92 -2.27
N ASN A 169 -12.54 7.84 -1.51
CA ASN A 169 -12.72 7.90 -0.07
C ASN A 169 -11.45 8.42 0.62
N THR A 170 -11.59 9.02 1.79
CA THR A 170 -10.44 9.41 2.59
C THR A 170 -9.71 8.20 3.17
N ILE A 171 -8.39 8.30 3.30
CA ILE A 171 -7.59 7.23 3.92
C ILE A 171 -7.92 7.08 5.40
N LYS A 172 -8.36 8.15 6.06
CA LYS A 172 -8.86 8.11 7.43
C LYS A 172 -10.07 7.17 7.57
N GLU A 173 -11.04 7.25 6.66
CA GLU A 173 -12.19 6.34 6.64
C GLU A 173 -11.77 4.89 6.37
N ALA A 174 -10.85 4.69 5.41
CA ALA A 174 -10.31 3.36 5.11
C ALA A 174 -9.64 2.73 6.34
N ILE A 175 -8.85 3.51 7.09
CA ILE A 175 -8.19 3.09 8.32
C ILE A 175 -9.23 2.75 9.40
N SER A 176 -10.21 3.62 9.63
CA SER A 176 -11.27 3.40 10.62
C SER A 176 -12.05 2.10 10.35
N ASN A 177 -12.47 1.90 9.09
CA ASN A 177 -13.18 0.68 8.68
C ASN A 177 -12.32 -0.58 8.85
N THR A 178 -11.04 -0.51 8.49
CA THR A 178 -10.09 -1.63 8.65
C THR A 178 -9.86 -1.96 10.11
N SER A 179 -9.66 -0.96 10.96
CA SER A 179 -9.47 -1.15 12.40
C SER A 179 -10.69 -1.77 13.07
N ASN A 180 -11.89 -1.26 12.75
CA ASN A 180 -13.14 -1.79 13.28
C ASN A 180 -13.35 -3.26 12.89
N PHE A 181 -13.02 -3.62 11.64
CA PHE A 181 -13.06 -5.01 11.20
C PHE A 181 -12.08 -5.87 11.97
N LEU A 182 -10.81 -5.46 12.06
CA LEU A 182 -9.76 -6.22 12.73
C LEU A 182 -10.01 -6.42 14.23
N LEU A 183 -10.68 -5.47 14.89
CA LEU A 183 -11.02 -5.59 16.31
C LEU A 183 -12.20 -6.54 16.55
N LYS A 184 -13.11 -6.73 15.59
CA LYS A 184 -14.23 -7.67 15.69
C LYS A 184 -13.81 -9.13 15.50
N PHE A 185 -12.77 -9.39 14.72
CA PHE A 185 -12.29 -10.75 14.39
C PHE A 185 -10.93 -11.02 15.06
N LYS A 186 -10.87 -10.79 16.36
CA LYS A 186 -9.72 -11.11 17.22
C LYS A 186 -9.62 -12.59 17.48
#